data_45707b478a88301f6606057adc9af57f
#
_entry.id   45707b478a88301f6606057adc9af57f
#
_cell.length_a   1.000
_cell.length_b   1.000
_cell.length_c   1.000
_cell.angle_alpha   90.00
_cell.angle_beta   90.00
_cell.angle_gamma   90.00
#
_symmetry.space_group_name_H-M   'P 1'
#
loop_
_entity.id
_entity.type
_entity.pdbx_description
1 polymer ?
#
loop_
_entity_poly.entity_id
_entity_poly.type
_entity_poly.pdbx_seq_one_letter_code
_entity_poly.pdbx_strand_id
1 'polypeptide(L)'
;MKQLEVKNLSFSYDESTHAVRNVSFAIEKGSYTTIIGHNGSGKSTIAKLLIGLLEKDEGEILIDDLPLNEENLMEIRSRVGIVFQNPDNQFIGSTVRDDIAFGLENHCVEQSKMDAIITEFAEKVNMTEYLESEPTRLSGGQKQRVAIAGVLAMAPEMIIFDESTSMLDPQGKDEINRVIRQLHAQTQLTIISITHDIEEVAKCDHVLVMDQGEIKMEGTPEEILLRDKELIQLHLDIPFSIKLQQQLKKNGLTIKPEITIEGLVNQLCQFDLKN
;
A
#
# COMPACT_ATOMS: atom_id res chain seq x y z
N MET A 1 -9.97 -5.61 16.04
CA MET A 1 -10.69 -6.76 15.39
C MET A 1 -9.99 -7.04 14.07
N LYS A 2 -9.59 -8.29 13.85
CA LYS A 2 -8.90 -8.67 12.60
C LYS A 2 -9.85 -8.54 11.41
N GLN A 3 -9.41 -7.90 10.33
CA GLN A 3 -10.12 -7.87 9.06
C GLN A 3 -9.52 -8.86 8.06
N LEU A 4 -8.20 -9.03 8.10
CA LEU A 4 -7.51 -10.05 7.30
C LEU A 4 -6.74 -10.99 8.23
N GLU A 5 -6.86 -12.29 8.03
CA GLU A 5 -6.04 -13.30 8.69
C GLU A 5 -5.48 -14.27 7.64
N VAL A 6 -4.18 -14.43 7.63
CA VAL A 6 -3.44 -15.32 6.75
C VAL A 6 -2.77 -16.38 7.62
N LYS A 7 -2.97 -17.67 7.30
CA LYS A 7 -2.44 -18.80 8.07
C LYS A 7 -1.69 -19.77 7.17
N ASN A 8 -0.41 -19.97 7.46
CA ASN A 8 0.47 -20.95 6.81
C ASN A 8 0.40 -20.91 5.28
N LEU A 9 0.29 -19.70 4.71
CA LEU A 9 0.13 -19.48 3.28
C LEU A 9 1.41 -19.85 2.53
N SER A 10 1.26 -20.72 1.52
CA SER A 10 2.35 -21.10 0.61
C SER A 10 1.88 -21.03 -0.82
N PHE A 11 2.78 -20.59 -1.72
CA PHE A 11 2.54 -20.52 -3.16
C PHE A 11 3.83 -20.62 -3.96
N SER A 12 3.77 -21.37 -5.05
CA SER A 12 4.86 -21.56 -6.01
C SER A 12 4.36 -21.29 -7.43
N TYR A 13 5.14 -20.56 -8.22
CA TYR A 13 4.82 -20.39 -9.65
C TYR A 13 5.13 -21.64 -10.48
N ASP A 14 6.11 -22.42 -10.02
CA ASP A 14 6.55 -23.70 -10.59
C ASP A 14 7.20 -24.54 -9.47
N GLU A 15 7.62 -25.79 -9.79
CA GLU A 15 8.24 -26.71 -8.83
C GLU A 15 9.52 -26.17 -8.15
N SER A 16 10.16 -25.15 -8.77
CA SER A 16 11.44 -24.59 -8.29
C SER A 16 11.30 -23.23 -7.62
N THR A 17 10.23 -22.49 -7.92
CA THR A 17 10.07 -21.08 -7.53
C THR A 17 9.01 -20.92 -6.44
N HIS A 18 9.41 -21.16 -5.19
CA HIS A 18 8.58 -20.91 -4.02
C HIS A 18 8.53 -19.41 -3.70
N ALA A 19 7.49 -18.73 -4.17
CA ALA A 19 7.35 -17.28 -4.00
C ALA A 19 6.81 -16.87 -2.62
N VAL A 20 6.04 -17.73 -1.96
CA VAL A 20 5.53 -17.54 -0.59
C VAL A 20 5.68 -18.85 0.16
N ARG A 21 6.23 -18.80 1.39
CA ARG A 21 6.60 -19.98 2.18
C ARG A 21 6.07 -19.86 3.59
N ASN A 22 5.00 -20.59 3.89
CA ASN A 22 4.43 -20.73 5.23
C ASN A 22 4.22 -19.37 5.94
N VAL A 23 3.66 -18.38 5.23
CA VAL A 23 3.46 -17.03 5.73
C VAL A 23 2.18 -16.97 6.57
N SER A 24 2.28 -16.38 7.76
CA SER A 24 1.13 -16.12 8.64
C SER A 24 1.22 -14.72 9.20
N PHE A 25 0.12 -13.95 9.11
CA PHE A 25 -0.01 -12.61 9.68
C PHE A 25 -1.49 -12.24 9.81
N ALA A 26 -1.76 -11.15 10.53
CA ALA A 26 -3.10 -10.61 10.63
C ALA A 26 -3.07 -9.07 10.50
N ILE A 27 -4.15 -8.51 9.95
CA ILE A 27 -4.31 -7.06 9.78
C ILE A 27 -5.59 -6.64 10.48
N GLU A 28 -5.48 -5.67 11.37
CA GLU A 28 -6.60 -5.12 12.11
C GLU A 28 -7.48 -4.23 11.22
N LYS A 29 -8.79 -4.25 11.45
CA LYS A 29 -9.73 -3.38 10.74
C LYS A 29 -9.41 -1.91 11.00
N GLY A 30 -9.36 -1.13 9.93
CA GLY A 30 -9.04 0.30 10.01
C GLY A 30 -7.56 0.60 10.30
N SER A 31 -6.66 -0.38 10.17
CA SER A 31 -5.22 -0.15 10.29
C SER A 31 -4.56 0.13 8.95
N TYR A 32 -3.43 0.83 9.00
CA TYR A 32 -2.53 1.00 7.86
C TYR A 32 -1.31 0.10 8.03
N THR A 33 -1.25 -1.00 7.30
CA THR A 33 -0.13 -1.96 7.33
C THR A 33 0.73 -1.79 6.09
N THR A 34 2.05 -1.77 6.28
CA THR A 34 3.01 -1.71 5.18
C THR A 34 3.81 -3.01 5.08
N ILE A 35 3.87 -3.58 3.88
CA ILE A 35 4.70 -4.75 3.56
C ILE A 35 5.92 -4.28 2.79
N ILE A 36 7.11 -4.47 3.36
CA ILE A 36 8.39 -4.12 2.74
C ILE A 36 9.25 -5.35 2.49
N GLY A 37 10.21 -5.22 1.58
CA GLY A 37 11.13 -6.28 1.21
C GLY A 37 11.83 -5.93 -0.11
N HIS A 38 12.95 -6.57 -0.40
CA HIS A 38 13.63 -6.38 -1.68
C HIS A 38 12.79 -6.93 -2.87
N ASN A 39 13.18 -6.60 -4.10
CA ASN A 39 12.52 -7.13 -5.31
C ASN A 39 12.66 -8.65 -5.36
N GLY A 40 11.54 -9.35 -5.62
CA GLY A 40 11.50 -10.80 -5.61
C GLY A 40 11.28 -11.43 -4.23
N SER A 41 11.05 -10.66 -3.16
CA SER A 41 10.78 -11.22 -1.82
C SER A 41 9.37 -11.84 -1.66
N GLY A 42 8.48 -11.72 -2.66
CA GLY A 42 7.13 -12.32 -2.64
C GLY A 42 5.98 -11.34 -2.37
N LYS A 43 6.23 -10.04 -2.18
CA LYS A 43 5.20 -9.03 -1.81
C LYS A 43 4.02 -8.95 -2.78
N SER A 44 4.30 -8.73 -4.07
CA SER A 44 3.23 -8.65 -5.09
C SER A 44 2.53 -9.99 -5.30
N THR A 45 3.20 -11.11 -4.99
CA THR A 45 2.57 -12.43 -4.99
C THR A 45 1.56 -12.53 -3.87
N ILE A 46 1.89 -12.06 -2.66
CA ILE A 46 0.93 -11.98 -1.55
C ILE A 46 -0.27 -11.10 -1.95
N ALA A 47 -0.06 -9.91 -2.51
CA ALA A 47 -1.16 -9.04 -2.96
C ALA A 47 -2.13 -9.78 -3.89
N LYS A 48 -1.61 -10.51 -4.87
CA LYS A 48 -2.42 -11.29 -5.82
C LYS A 48 -3.17 -12.46 -5.16
N LEU A 49 -2.54 -13.12 -4.19
CA LEU A 49 -3.17 -14.19 -3.42
C LEU A 49 -4.31 -13.66 -2.56
N LEU A 50 -4.16 -12.50 -1.92
CA LEU A 50 -5.16 -11.89 -1.05
C LEU A 50 -6.47 -11.53 -1.77
N ILE A 51 -6.44 -11.29 -3.08
CA ILE A 51 -7.62 -11.00 -3.90
C ILE A 51 -8.05 -12.19 -4.78
N GLY A 52 -7.41 -13.34 -4.60
CA GLY A 52 -7.72 -14.56 -5.35
C GLY A 52 -7.39 -14.47 -6.85
N LEU A 53 -6.39 -13.67 -7.26
CA LEU A 53 -5.83 -13.69 -8.62
C LEU A 53 -4.87 -14.86 -8.83
N LEU A 54 -4.33 -15.40 -7.75
CA LEU A 54 -3.53 -16.62 -7.72
C LEU A 54 -4.20 -17.58 -6.75
N GLU A 55 -4.20 -18.85 -7.08
CA GLU A 55 -4.66 -19.92 -6.21
C GLU A 55 -3.50 -20.37 -5.33
N LYS A 56 -3.70 -20.39 -4.02
CA LYS A 56 -2.69 -20.81 -3.06
C LYS A 56 -2.46 -22.33 -3.12
N ASP A 57 -1.22 -22.77 -2.87
CA ASP A 57 -0.91 -24.20 -2.76
C ASP A 57 -1.36 -24.73 -1.40
N GLU A 58 -1.10 -23.96 -0.31
CA GLU A 58 -1.43 -24.35 1.06
C GLU A 58 -1.85 -23.13 1.89
N GLY A 59 -2.49 -23.39 3.02
CA GLY A 59 -2.86 -22.38 4.02
C GLY A 59 -4.26 -21.83 3.85
N GLU A 60 -4.57 -20.80 4.62
CA GLU A 60 -5.89 -20.17 4.67
C GLU A 60 -5.79 -18.65 4.62
N ILE A 61 -6.70 -18.01 3.90
CA ILE A 61 -6.90 -16.56 3.88
C ILE A 61 -8.34 -16.30 4.29
N LEU A 62 -8.54 -15.50 5.34
CA LEU A 62 -9.84 -15.07 5.83
C LEU A 62 -9.93 -13.55 5.75
N ILE A 63 -11.03 -13.03 5.19
CA ILE A 63 -11.34 -11.60 5.14
C ILE A 63 -12.70 -11.40 5.81
N ASP A 64 -12.75 -10.63 6.91
CA ASP A 64 -13.92 -10.50 7.78
C ASP A 64 -14.54 -11.87 8.13
N ASP A 65 -13.68 -12.82 8.54
CA ASP A 65 -13.99 -14.22 8.85
C ASP A 65 -14.50 -15.06 7.65
N LEU A 66 -14.60 -14.50 6.44
CA LEU A 66 -14.96 -15.23 5.22
C LEU A 66 -13.72 -15.87 4.59
N PRO A 67 -13.71 -17.19 4.36
CA PRO A 67 -12.60 -17.85 3.68
C PRO A 67 -12.54 -17.45 2.20
N LEU A 68 -11.34 -17.12 1.71
CA LEU A 68 -11.10 -16.83 0.30
C LEU A 68 -11.09 -18.15 -0.48
N ASN A 69 -12.20 -18.42 -1.14
CA ASN A 69 -12.45 -19.57 -1.99
C ASN A 69 -13.38 -19.17 -3.15
N GLU A 70 -13.69 -20.09 -4.06
CA GLU A 70 -14.55 -19.81 -5.22
C GLU A 70 -15.94 -19.30 -4.82
N GLU A 71 -16.54 -19.81 -3.74
CA GLU A 71 -17.87 -19.45 -3.29
C GLU A 71 -17.96 -17.99 -2.81
N ASN A 72 -16.92 -17.52 -2.10
CA ASN A 72 -16.90 -16.19 -1.47
C ASN A 72 -16.14 -15.16 -2.30
N LEU A 73 -15.51 -15.56 -3.41
CA LEU A 73 -14.57 -14.72 -4.17
C LEU A 73 -15.21 -13.39 -4.63
N MET A 74 -16.43 -13.44 -5.13
CA MET A 74 -17.13 -12.23 -5.61
C MET A 74 -17.48 -11.28 -4.47
N GLU A 75 -17.94 -11.82 -3.33
CA GLU A 75 -18.22 -11.04 -2.15
C GLU A 75 -16.95 -10.38 -1.59
N ILE A 76 -15.85 -11.11 -1.49
CA ILE A 76 -14.56 -10.59 -1.04
C ILE A 76 -14.07 -9.49 -1.99
N ARG A 77 -14.10 -9.70 -3.30
CA ARG A 77 -13.70 -8.69 -4.30
C ARG A 77 -14.55 -7.43 -4.29
N SER A 78 -15.80 -7.51 -3.85
CA SER A 78 -16.63 -6.31 -3.68
C SER A 78 -16.22 -5.44 -2.50
N ARG A 79 -15.47 -5.99 -1.53
CA ARG A 79 -15.01 -5.29 -0.32
C ARG A 79 -13.54 -4.89 -0.38
N VAL A 80 -12.75 -5.56 -1.23
CA VAL A 80 -11.29 -5.37 -1.32
C VAL A 80 -10.91 -4.77 -2.67
N GLY A 81 -10.38 -3.56 -2.65
CA GLY A 81 -9.79 -2.92 -3.82
C GLY A 81 -8.30 -3.23 -3.93
N ILE A 82 -7.79 -3.22 -5.16
CA ILE A 82 -6.35 -3.30 -5.43
C ILE A 82 -5.94 -2.28 -6.47
N VAL A 83 -4.78 -1.64 -6.26
CA VAL A 83 -4.11 -0.79 -7.23
C VAL A 83 -2.76 -1.40 -7.53
N PHE A 84 -2.55 -1.82 -8.79
CA PHE A 84 -1.31 -2.46 -9.22
C PHE A 84 -0.21 -1.45 -9.54
N GLN A 85 1.04 -1.92 -9.53
CA GLN A 85 2.22 -1.15 -9.87
C GLN A 85 2.15 -0.59 -11.31
N ASN A 86 1.71 -1.40 -12.28
CA ASN A 86 1.53 -0.98 -13.67
C ASN A 86 0.05 -0.68 -13.94
N PRO A 87 -0.34 0.60 -14.09
CA PRO A 87 -1.71 0.99 -14.34
C PRO A 87 -2.23 0.55 -15.71
N ASP A 88 -1.37 0.31 -16.71
CA ASP A 88 -1.79 -0.12 -18.05
C ASP A 88 -2.56 -1.44 -18.04
N ASN A 89 -2.35 -2.27 -17.04
CA ASN A 89 -3.04 -3.55 -16.89
C ASN A 89 -4.43 -3.42 -16.25
N GLN A 90 -4.84 -2.22 -15.83
CA GLN A 90 -6.11 -1.99 -15.11
C GLN A 90 -7.16 -1.31 -15.97
N PHE A 91 -6.76 -0.58 -17.02
CA PHE A 91 -7.70 0.18 -17.86
C PHE A 91 -8.56 -0.73 -18.74
N ILE A 92 -9.87 -0.50 -18.69
CA ILE A 92 -10.91 -1.18 -19.48
C ILE A 92 -11.75 -0.15 -20.24
N GLY A 93 -11.96 1.04 -19.66
CA GLY A 93 -12.77 2.11 -20.21
C GLY A 93 -12.17 2.76 -21.45
N SER A 94 -13.04 3.25 -22.35
CA SER A 94 -12.61 4.02 -23.53
C SER A 94 -12.14 5.42 -23.15
N THR A 95 -12.68 5.98 -22.08
CA THR A 95 -12.27 7.24 -21.47
C THR A 95 -11.96 7.06 -20.00
N VAL A 96 -11.34 8.05 -19.38
CA VAL A 96 -11.12 8.08 -17.92
C VAL A 96 -12.45 7.97 -17.17
N ARG A 97 -13.49 8.66 -17.65
CA ARG A 97 -14.85 8.58 -17.08
C ARG A 97 -15.38 7.17 -17.11
N ASP A 98 -15.30 6.51 -18.27
CA ASP A 98 -15.78 5.13 -18.46
C ASP A 98 -15.03 4.15 -17.56
N ASP A 99 -13.74 4.37 -17.38
CA ASP A 99 -12.89 3.50 -16.55
C ASP A 99 -13.28 3.56 -15.07
N ILE A 100 -13.49 4.77 -14.53
CA ILE A 100 -14.00 4.94 -13.16
C ILE A 100 -15.43 4.42 -13.04
N ALA A 101 -16.29 4.67 -14.06
CA ALA A 101 -17.67 4.18 -14.09
C ALA A 101 -17.74 2.65 -14.05
N PHE A 102 -16.84 1.96 -14.74
CA PHE A 102 -16.83 0.49 -14.81
C PHE A 102 -16.79 -0.16 -13.41
N GLY A 103 -15.99 0.37 -12.50
CA GLY A 103 -15.96 -0.09 -11.11
C GLY A 103 -17.31 0.11 -10.39
N LEU A 104 -17.92 1.27 -10.58
CA LEU A 104 -19.21 1.62 -9.99
C LEU A 104 -20.35 0.76 -10.55
N GLU A 105 -20.34 0.47 -11.86
CA GLU A 105 -21.31 -0.42 -12.51
C GLU A 105 -21.24 -1.84 -11.95
N ASN A 106 -20.03 -2.38 -11.78
CA ASN A 106 -19.82 -3.69 -11.17
C ASN A 106 -20.30 -3.76 -9.71
N HIS A 107 -20.34 -2.63 -9.01
CA HIS A 107 -20.87 -2.50 -7.65
C HIS A 107 -22.37 -2.13 -7.64
N CYS A 108 -23.05 -2.17 -8.80
CA CYS A 108 -24.46 -1.84 -8.94
C CYS A 108 -24.83 -0.46 -8.37
N VAL A 109 -23.94 0.52 -8.46
CA VAL A 109 -24.21 1.90 -8.05
C VAL A 109 -25.27 2.49 -8.97
N GLU A 110 -26.22 3.20 -8.39
CA GLU A 110 -27.31 3.83 -9.14
C GLU A 110 -26.75 4.86 -10.14
N GLN A 111 -27.14 4.75 -11.42
CA GLN A 111 -26.63 5.58 -12.51
C GLN A 111 -26.72 7.09 -12.22
N SER A 112 -27.81 7.52 -11.56
CA SER A 112 -28.03 8.92 -11.17
C SER A 112 -26.94 9.48 -10.20
N LYS A 113 -26.21 8.61 -9.52
CA LYS A 113 -25.17 8.98 -8.55
C LYS A 113 -23.75 8.88 -9.12
N MET A 114 -23.57 8.10 -10.20
CA MET A 114 -22.22 7.80 -10.73
C MET A 114 -21.47 9.05 -11.15
N ASP A 115 -22.10 9.97 -11.86
CA ASP A 115 -21.47 11.21 -12.35
C ASP A 115 -20.89 12.08 -11.22
N ALA A 116 -21.62 12.18 -10.11
CA ALA A 116 -21.15 12.90 -8.93
C ALA A 116 -19.94 12.22 -8.28
N ILE A 117 -19.98 10.89 -8.14
CA ILE A 117 -18.88 10.09 -7.58
C ILE A 117 -17.64 10.18 -8.48
N ILE A 118 -17.80 9.99 -9.80
CA ILE A 118 -16.71 10.06 -10.77
C ILE A 118 -16.01 11.44 -10.68
N THR A 119 -16.81 12.51 -10.68
CA THR A 119 -16.28 13.89 -10.61
C THR A 119 -15.55 14.12 -9.29
N GLU A 120 -16.10 13.69 -8.16
CA GLU A 120 -15.50 13.83 -6.84
C GLU A 120 -14.13 13.14 -6.77
N PHE A 121 -14.03 11.88 -7.21
CA PHE A 121 -12.77 11.14 -7.12
C PHE A 121 -11.75 11.58 -8.17
N ALA A 122 -12.19 12.00 -9.37
CA ALA A 122 -11.32 12.64 -10.35
C ALA A 122 -10.73 13.96 -9.83
N GLU A 123 -11.51 14.77 -9.10
CA GLU A 123 -11.04 16.00 -8.47
C GLU A 123 -9.99 15.71 -7.37
N LYS A 124 -10.24 14.73 -6.51
CA LYS A 124 -9.31 14.32 -5.44
C LYS A 124 -7.92 13.94 -5.94
N VAL A 125 -7.83 13.41 -7.17
CA VAL A 125 -6.56 13.01 -7.79
C VAL A 125 -6.07 13.98 -8.87
N ASN A 126 -6.69 15.18 -9.02
CA ASN A 126 -6.37 16.21 -10.02
C ASN A 126 -6.48 15.68 -11.47
N MET A 127 -7.54 14.95 -11.77
CA MET A 127 -7.79 14.36 -13.10
C MET A 127 -9.10 14.81 -13.75
N THR A 128 -9.78 15.81 -13.21
CA THR A 128 -11.08 16.29 -13.71
C THR A 128 -11.03 16.72 -15.18
N GLU A 129 -9.97 17.43 -15.60
CA GLU A 129 -9.80 17.90 -16.98
C GLU A 129 -9.57 16.76 -17.99
N TYR A 130 -9.24 15.57 -17.50
CA TYR A 130 -8.93 14.39 -18.31
C TYR A 130 -10.07 13.37 -18.39
N LEU A 131 -11.23 13.66 -17.81
CA LEU A 131 -12.36 12.70 -17.76
C LEU A 131 -12.77 12.18 -19.15
N GLU A 132 -12.75 13.02 -20.16
CA GLU A 132 -13.09 12.65 -21.55
C GLU A 132 -11.87 12.19 -22.37
N SER A 133 -10.71 12.07 -21.76
CA SER A 133 -9.49 11.64 -22.44
C SER A 133 -9.42 10.11 -22.53
N GLU A 134 -8.84 9.62 -23.63
CA GLU A 134 -8.49 8.22 -23.76
C GLU A 134 -7.32 7.87 -22.82
N PRO A 135 -7.36 6.76 -22.06
CA PRO A 135 -6.27 6.36 -21.17
C PRO A 135 -4.91 6.25 -21.87
N THR A 136 -4.90 5.90 -23.15
CA THR A 136 -3.69 5.78 -23.97
C THR A 136 -2.94 7.11 -24.16
N ARG A 137 -3.61 8.25 -23.99
CA ARG A 137 -3.03 9.60 -24.11
C ARG A 137 -2.45 10.13 -22.80
N LEU A 138 -2.65 9.42 -21.71
CA LEU A 138 -2.20 9.83 -20.38
C LEU A 138 -0.74 9.42 -20.14
N SER A 139 0.00 10.24 -19.38
CA SER A 139 1.29 9.83 -18.82
C SER A 139 1.13 8.71 -17.80
N GLY A 140 2.20 7.96 -17.50
CA GLY A 140 2.16 6.89 -16.50
C GLY A 140 1.66 7.36 -15.12
N GLY A 141 2.10 8.54 -14.68
CA GLY A 141 1.61 9.14 -13.42
C GLY A 141 0.13 9.53 -13.47
N GLN A 142 -0.38 10.04 -14.59
CA GLN A 142 -1.80 10.33 -14.76
C GLN A 142 -2.63 9.04 -14.76
N LYS A 143 -2.18 8.01 -15.46
CA LYS A 143 -2.81 6.69 -15.42
C LYS A 143 -2.91 6.16 -14.00
N GLN A 144 -1.83 6.26 -13.24
CA GLN A 144 -1.82 5.80 -11.85
C GLN A 144 -2.83 6.55 -10.96
N ARG A 145 -2.95 7.88 -11.15
CA ARG A 145 -3.96 8.70 -10.46
C ARG A 145 -5.39 8.24 -10.79
N VAL A 146 -5.67 7.95 -12.07
CA VAL A 146 -6.98 7.44 -12.51
C VAL A 146 -7.25 6.06 -11.91
N ALA A 147 -6.29 5.14 -11.94
CA ALA A 147 -6.44 3.80 -11.35
C ALA A 147 -6.76 3.88 -9.84
N ILE A 148 -6.08 4.77 -9.12
CA ILE A 148 -6.36 5.03 -7.68
C ILE A 148 -7.77 5.62 -7.50
N ALA A 149 -8.18 6.60 -8.32
CA ALA A 149 -9.52 7.19 -8.27
C ALA A 149 -10.61 6.14 -8.50
N GLY A 150 -10.44 5.26 -9.50
CA GLY A 150 -11.38 4.19 -9.81
C GLY A 150 -11.57 3.22 -8.65
N VAL A 151 -10.48 2.81 -8.00
CA VAL A 151 -10.57 1.92 -6.83
C VAL A 151 -11.21 2.63 -5.63
N LEU A 152 -10.81 3.87 -5.35
CA LEU A 152 -11.36 4.64 -4.22
C LEU A 152 -12.85 4.97 -4.41
N ALA A 153 -13.30 5.21 -5.65
CA ALA A 153 -14.70 5.50 -5.98
C ALA A 153 -15.64 4.35 -5.61
N MET A 154 -15.17 3.11 -5.63
CA MET A 154 -15.95 1.94 -5.22
C MET A 154 -16.18 1.85 -3.70
N ALA A 155 -15.55 2.74 -2.91
CA ALA A 155 -15.63 2.78 -1.45
C ALA A 155 -15.38 1.42 -0.78
N PRO A 156 -14.27 0.73 -1.08
CA PRO A 156 -13.97 -0.57 -0.52
C PRO A 156 -13.69 -0.47 1.00
N GLU A 157 -13.84 -1.59 1.72
CA GLU A 157 -13.50 -1.68 3.14
C GLU A 157 -12.00 -1.87 3.38
N MET A 158 -11.30 -2.43 2.40
CA MET A 158 -9.84 -2.65 2.39
C MET A 158 -9.25 -2.30 1.03
N ILE A 159 -8.08 -1.68 1.01
CA ILE A 159 -7.33 -1.43 -0.24
C ILE A 159 -5.92 -1.96 -0.12
N ILE A 160 -5.47 -2.63 -1.18
CA ILE A 160 -4.10 -3.06 -1.37
C ILE A 160 -3.45 -2.16 -2.42
N PHE A 161 -2.38 -1.47 -2.06
CA PHE A 161 -1.54 -0.69 -2.95
C PHE A 161 -0.26 -1.48 -3.24
N ASP A 162 -0.11 -2.02 -4.45
CA ASP A 162 1.09 -2.76 -4.86
C ASP A 162 2.03 -1.84 -5.63
N GLU A 163 2.96 -1.18 -4.91
CA GLU A 163 3.94 -0.20 -5.41
C GLU A 163 3.29 0.91 -6.27
N SER A 164 2.05 1.25 -5.98
CA SER A 164 1.19 2.08 -6.82
C SER A 164 1.60 3.56 -6.90
N THR A 165 2.52 4.02 -6.07
CA THR A 165 3.05 5.40 -6.12
C THR A 165 4.40 5.51 -6.83
N SER A 166 4.98 4.39 -7.27
CA SER A 166 6.32 4.35 -7.87
C SER A 166 6.45 5.10 -9.21
N MET A 167 5.34 5.25 -9.94
CA MET A 167 5.28 5.97 -11.22
C MET A 167 4.99 7.47 -11.09
N LEU A 168 4.73 7.95 -9.87
CA LEU A 168 4.44 9.35 -9.59
C LEU A 168 5.74 10.13 -9.36
N ASP A 169 5.75 11.40 -9.75
CA ASP A 169 6.75 12.34 -9.30
C ASP A 169 6.61 12.63 -7.79
N PRO A 170 7.62 13.17 -7.11
CA PRO A 170 7.57 13.38 -5.66
C PRO A 170 6.35 14.18 -5.19
N GLN A 171 5.97 15.25 -5.92
CA GLN A 171 4.81 16.05 -5.59
C GLN A 171 3.51 15.25 -5.73
N GLY A 172 3.36 14.52 -6.84
CA GLY A 172 2.20 13.66 -7.09
C GLY A 172 2.04 12.55 -6.07
N LYS A 173 3.17 11.97 -5.64
CA LYS A 173 3.21 10.97 -4.57
C LYS A 173 2.69 11.55 -3.24
N ASP A 174 3.16 12.74 -2.84
CA ASP A 174 2.71 13.40 -1.62
C ASP A 174 1.21 13.76 -1.67
N GLU A 175 0.72 14.21 -2.83
CA GLU A 175 -0.70 14.51 -3.03
C GLU A 175 -1.57 13.26 -2.88
N ILE A 176 -1.23 12.17 -3.56
CA ILE A 176 -1.97 10.90 -3.48
C ILE A 176 -1.90 10.32 -2.06
N ASN A 177 -0.74 10.30 -1.44
CA ASN A 177 -0.59 9.80 -0.07
C ASN A 177 -1.41 10.65 0.94
N ARG A 178 -1.60 11.95 0.67
CA ARG A 178 -2.49 12.80 1.46
C ARG A 178 -3.95 12.39 1.30
N VAL A 179 -4.40 12.15 0.06
CA VAL A 179 -5.77 11.68 -0.22
C VAL A 179 -6.04 10.34 0.48
N ILE A 180 -5.11 9.38 0.34
CA ILE A 180 -5.24 8.06 0.97
C ILE A 180 -5.35 8.20 2.49
N ARG A 181 -4.48 8.98 3.13
CA ARG A 181 -4.52 9.21 4.59
C ARG A 181 -5.79 9.92 5.05
N GLN A 182 -6.29 10.87 4.28
CA GLN A 182 -7.56 11.54 4.59
C GLN A 182 -8.74 10.57 4.56
N LEU A 183 -8.81 9.73 3.53
CA LEU A 183 -9.85 8.71 3.43
C LEU A 183 -9.74 7.68 4.55
N HIS A 184 -8.54 7.18 4.83
CA HIS A 184 -8.29 6.28 5.95
C HIS A 184 -8.80 6.85 7.28
N ALA A 185 -8.45 8.10 7.61
CA ALA A 185 -8.87 8.76 8.82
C ALA A 185 -10.40 9.00 8.90
N GLN A 186 -11.07 9.24 7.77
CA GLN A 186 -12.50 9.54 7.70
C GLN A 186 -13.39 8.30 7.71
N THR A 187 -12.95 7.20 7.07
CA THR A 187 -13.78 6.04 6.79
C THR A 187 -13.36 4.77 7.52
N GLN A 188 -12.26 4.81 8.30
CA GLN A 188 -11.61 3.62 8.89
C GLN A 188 -11.26 2.57 7.83
N LEU A 189 -10.91 3.02 6.63
CA LEU A 189 -10.45 2.17 5.53
C LEU A 189 -9.21 1.39 5.97
N THR A 190 -9.22 0.08 5.81
CA THR A 190 -8.02 -0.73 6.03
C THR A 190 -7.10 -0.62 4.83
N ILE A 191 -5.82 -0.36 5.07
CA ILE A 191 -4.83 -0.16 4.02
C ILE A 191 -3.71 -1.17 4.15
N ILE A 192 -3.39 -1.82 3.02
CA ILE A 192 -2.18 -2.62 2.85
C ILE A 192 -1.35 -1.94 1.78
N SER A 193 -0.20 -1.37 2.15
CA SER A 193 0.73 -0.75 1.21
C SER A 193 1.95 -1.63 1.01
N ILE A 194 2.20 -2.05 -0.21
CA ILE A 194 3.44 -2.69 -0.60
C ILE A 194 4.32 -1.61 -1.19
N THR A 195 5.45 -1.34 -0.57
CA THR A 195 6.37 -0.29 -1.00
C THR A 195 7.82 -0.65 -0.70
N HIS A 196 8.73 -0.04 -1.41
CA HIS A 196 10.15 0.00 -1.10
C HIS A 196 10.58 1.35 -0.51
N ASP A 197 9.62 2.29 -0.36
CA ASP A 197 9.88 3.60 0.21
C ASP A 197 9.84 3.56 1.73
N ILE A 198 11.03 3.61 2.32
CA ILE A 198 11.19 3.53 3.76
C ILE A 198 10.62 4.74 4.52
N GLU A 199 10.46 5.89 3.86
CA GLU A 199 9.86 7.08 4.47
C GLU A 199 8.33 6.96 4.57
N GLU A 200 7.69 6.14 3.73
CA GLU A 200 6.27 5.80 3.87
C GLU A 200 6.05 4.88 5.07
N VAL A 201 6.98 3.95 5.31
CA VAL A 201 6.90 2.98 6.42
C VAL A 201 6.82 3.69 7.77
N ALA A 202 7.52 4.82 7.95
CA ALA A 202 7.49 5.57 9.19
C ALA A 202 6.10 6.15 9.54
N LYS A 203 5.11 6.06 8.64
CA LYS A 203 3.79 6.67 8.78
C LYS A 203 2.64 5.66 8.86
N CYS A 204 2.93 4.36 8.88
CA CYS A 204 1.93 3.31 9.03
C CYS A 204 1.78 2.88 10.51
N ASP A 205 0.80 2.02 10.78
CA ASP A 205 0.56 1.47 12.12
C ASP A 205 1.35 0.19 12.36
N HIS A 206 1.57 -0.59 11.29
CA HIS A 206 2.16 -1.93 11.37
C HIS A 206 3.03 -2.24 10.15
N VAL A 207 4.13 -2.94 10.35
CA VAL A 207 5.10 -3.27 9.31
C VAL A 207 5.34 -4.77 9.26
N LEU A 208 5.30 -5.33 8.06
CA LEU A 208 5.72 -6.68 7.75
C LEU A 208 6.95 -6.61 6.83
N VAL A 209 8.05 -7.25 7.24
CA VAL A 209 9.28 -7.31 6.45
C VAL A 209 9.40 -8.69 5.83
N MET A 210 9.39 -8.73 4.50
CA MET A 210 9.49 -9.97 3.72
C MET A 210 10.87 -10.15 3.12
N ASP A 211 11.36 -11.38 3.19
CA ASP A 211 12.57 -11.83 2.51
C ASP A 211 12.40 -13.28 2.08
N GLN A 212 12.76 -13.59 0.82
CA GLN A 212 12.74 -14.95 0.24
C GLN A 212 11.42 -15.71 0.46
N GLY A 213 10.29 -15.03 0.36
CA GLY A 213 8.95 -15.61 0.50
C GLY A 213 8.48 -15.80 1.95
N GLU A 214 9.22 -15.33 2.94
CA GLU A 214 8.89 -15.45 4.37
C GLU A 214 8.77 -14.08 5.04
N ILE A 215 7.98 -13.97 6.11
CA ILE A 215 8.01 -12.81 7.01
C ILE A 215 9.19 -12.98 7.97
N LYS A 216 10.15 -12.06 7.91
CA LYS A 216 11.35 -12.06 8.76
C LYS A 216 11.21 -11.18 9.99
N MET A 217 10.42 -10.10 9.87
CA MET A 217 10.17 -9.18 10.97
C MET A 217 8.74 -8.66 10.89
N GLU A 218 8.14 -8.42 12.05
CA GLU A 218 6.79 -7.85 12.20
C GLU A 218 6.78 -6.97 13.44
N GLY A 219 6.11 -5.81 13.37
CA GLY A 219 6.00 -4.88 14.49
C GLY A 219 5.59 -3.48 14.09
N THR A 220 5.68 -2.54 15.01
CA THR A 220 5.47 -1.11 14.73
C THR A 220 6.61 -0.52 13.89
N PRO A 221 6.39 0.62 13.21
CA PRO A 221 7.46 1.30 12.48
C PRO A 221 8.70 1.54 13.34
N GLU A 222 8.52 1.98 14.58
CA GLU A 222 9.62 2.24 15.51
C GLU A 222 10.41 0.96 15.81
N GLU A 223 9.73 -0.15 16.10
CA GLU A 223 10.37 -1.43 16.39
C GLU A 223 11.18 -1.95 15.21
N ILE A 224 10.68 -1.77 13.99
CA ILE A 224 11.30 -2.28 12.76
C ILE A 224 12.42 -1.33 12.29
N LEU A 225 12.13 -0.03 12.15
CA LEU A 225 13.06 0.93 11.53
C LEU A 225 14.30 1.22 12.40
N LEU A 226 14.22 1.00 13.71
CA LEU A 226 15.39 1.10 14.60
C LEU A 226 16.31 -0.12 14.54
N ARG A 227 15.92 -1.20 13.85
CA ARG A 227 16.78 -2.38 13.61
C ARG A 227 17.62 -2.21 12.34
N ASP A 228 18.32 -1.11 12.24
CA ASP A 228 19.09 -0.68 11.08
C ASP A 228 20.02 -1.75 10.49
N LYS A 229 20.73 -2.51 11.35
CA LYS A 229 21.64 -3.57 10.92
C LYS A 229 20.90 -4.75 10.25
N GLU A 230 19.76 -5.13 10.81
CA GLU A 230 18.95 -6.24 10.27
C GLU A 230 18.33 -5.83 8.93
N LEU A 231 17.80 -4.60 8.82
CA LEU A 231 17.26 -4.07 7.57
C LEU A 231 18.32 -4.04 6.46
N ILE A 232 19.54 -3.57 6.77
CA ILE A 232 20.66 -3.56 5.83
C ILE A 232 21.04 -4.99 5.40
N GLN A 233 21.03 -5.98 6.31
CA GLN A 233 21.28 -7.38 5.97
C GLN A 233 20.22 -7.97 5.03
N LEU A 234 18.98 -7.48 5.13
CA LEU A 234 17.87 -7.82 4.23
C LEU A 234 17.85 -6.97 2.94
N HIS A 235 18.95 -6.25 2.66
CA HIS A 235 19.06 -5.36 1.49
C HIS A 235 18.00 -4.25 1.45
N LEU A 236 17.50 -3.82 2.62
CA LEU A 236 16.58 -2.69 2.75
C LEU A 236 17.33 -1.44 3.17
N ASP A 237 16.81 -0.30 2.76
CA ASP A 237 17.32 1.00 3.20
C ASP A 237 16.83 1.32 4.62
N ILE A 238 17.38 2.36 5.23
CA ILE A 238 16.98 2.90 6.53
C ILE A 238 16.60 4.38 6.38
N PRO A 239 15.68 4.90 7.21
CA PRO A 239 15.26 6.30 7.13
C PRO A 239 16.41 7.29 7.16
N PHE A 240 16.28 8.38 6.42
CA PHE A 240 17.26 9.45 6.42
C PHE A 240 17.51 10.00 7.82
N SER A 241 16.46 10.11 8.65
CA SER A 241 16.57 10.51 10.05
C SER A 241 17.58 9.65 10.82
N ILE A 242 17.50 8.32 10.67
CA ILE A 242 18.42 7.36 11.33
C ILE A 242 19.84 7.50 10.77
N LYS A 243 20.01 7.62 9.43
CA LYS A 243 21.31 7.85 8.81
C LYS A 243 21.99 9.12 9.36
N LEU A 244 21.23 10.21 9.47
CA LEU A 244 21.73 11.48 10.00
C LEU A 244 22.08 11.35 11.47
N GLN A 245 21.26 10.72 12.30
CA GLN A 245 21.55 10.48 13.72
C GLN A 245 22.85 9.69 13.91
N GLN A 246 23.10 8.68 13.09
CA GLN A 246 24.36 7.92 13.12
C GLN A 246 25.57 8.82 12.82
N GLN A 247 25.46 9.75 11.86
CA GLN A 247 26.53 10.69 11.55
C GLN A 247 26.72 11.74 12.66
N LEU A 248 25.64 12.26 13.23
CA LEU A 248 25.70 13.18 14.37
C LEU A 248 26.37 12.53 15.58
N LYS A 249 26.04 11.28 15.88
CA LYS A 249 26.67 10.51 16.96
C LYS A 249 28.17 10.32 16.74
N LYS A 250 28.62 10.05 15.50
CA LYS A 250 30.06 9.97 15.17
C LYS A 250 30.80 11.29 15.40
N ASN A 251 30.08 12.43 15.29
CA ASN A 251 30.61 13.77 15.53
C ASN A 251 30.36 14.27 16.97
N GLY A 252 30.01 13.39 17.90
CA GLY A 252 29.89 13.71 19.32
C GLY A 252 28.52 14.25 19.76
N LEU A 253 27.54 14.39 18.85
CA LEU A 253 26.18 14.81 19.18
C LEU A 253 25.26 13.59 19.28
N THR A 254 24.79 13.30 20.49
CA THR A 254 23.85 12.18 20.74
C THR A 254 22.43 12.74 20.94
N ILE A 255 21.50 12.28 20.12
CA ILE A 255 20.06 12.60 20.18
C ILE A 255 19.26 11.32 20.40
N LYS A 256 18.01 11.45 20.84
CA LYS A 256 17.12 10.30 21.02
C LYS A 256 16.80 9.67 19.65
N PRO A 257 16.66 8.33 19.56
CA PRO A 257 16.23 7.68 18.33
C PRO A 257 14.94 8.28 17.81
N GLU A 258 14.92 8.60 16.51
CA GLU A 258 13.78 9.21 15.82
C GLU A 258 13.71 8.68 14.39
N ILE A 259 12.56 8.17 13.99
CA ILE A 259 12.39 7.54 12.70
C ILE A 259 11.90 8.51 11.61
N THR A 260 11.40 9.70 12.02
CA THR A 260 10.89 10.73 11.11
C THR A 260 11.85 11.91 10.98
N ILE A 261 11.83 12.56 9.82
CA ILE A 261 12.62 13.80 9.61
C ILE A 261 12.08 14.92 10.50
N GLU A 262 10.75 15.04 10.62
CA GLU A 262 10.09 16.07 11.42
C GLU A 262 10.45 15.96 12.90
N GLY A 263 10.38 14.75 13.48
CA GLY A 263 10.78 14.51 14.86
C GLY A 263 12.26 14.80 15.09
N LEU A 264 13.13 14.45 14.14
CA LEU A 264 14.56 14.76 14.20
C LEU A 264 14.82 16.27 14.19
N VAL A 265 14.17 17.02 13.30
CA VAL A 265 14.29 18.49 13.23
C VAL A 265 13.85 19.12 14.53
N ASN A 266 12.71 18.69 15.10
CA ASN A 266 12.21 19.18 16.37
C ASN A 266 13.21 18.97 17.51
N GLN A 267 13.91 17.83 17.54
CA GLN A 267 14.96 17.58 18.54
C GLN A 267 16.18 18.49 18.32
N LEU A 268 16.64 18.66 17.08
CA LEU A 268 17.78 19.52 16.75
C LEU A 268 17.53 20.99 17.10
N CYS A 269 16.34 21.52 16.81
CA CYS A 269 15.98 22.88 17.18
C CYS A 269 15.98 23.09 18.72
N GLN A 270 15.67 22.06 19.49
CA GLN A 270 15.73 22.15 20.96
C GLN A 270 17.17 22.15 21.49
N PHE A 271 18.14 21.59 20.77
CA PHE A 271 19.55 21.68 21.12
C PHE A 271 20.13 23.08 20.93
N ASP A 272 19.75 23.76 19.85
CA ASP A 272 20.24 25.11 19.53
C ASP A 272 19.74 26.18 20.52
N LEU A 273 18.58 25.95 21.17
CA LEU A 273 18.01 26.85 22.19
C LEU A 273 18.64 26.69 23.58
N LYS A 274 19.51 25.68 23.79
CA LYS A 274 20.13 25.38 25.11
C LYS A 274 21.62 25.70 25.16
N ASN A 275 22.21 26.11 24.04
CA ASN A 275 23.58 26.57 23.89
C ASN A 275 23.62 28.06 23.54
#